data_6b3acd30d084bf43b740b590654cb55f
#
_entry.id   6b3acd30d084bf43b740b590654cb55f
#
_cell.length_a   1.000
_cell.length_b   1.000
_cell.length_c   1.000
_cell.angle_alpha   90.00
_cell.angle_beta   90.00
_cell.angle_gamma   90.00
#
_symmetry.space_group_name_H-M   'P 1'
#
loop_
_entity.id
_entity.type
_entity.pdbx_description
1 polymer ?
#
loop_
_entity_poly.entity_id
_entity_poly.type
_entity_poly.pdbx_seq_one_letter_code
_entity_poly.pdbx_strand_id
1 'polypeptide(L)' 'MPEYRIYLIDRTGRVSRPPDIVECADDQEAAQKAKQLVDGHDVEVWDGPRFVIGLKSTEPSK' A
#
# COMPACT_ATOMS: atom_id res chain seq x y z
N MET A 1 13.82 11.63 -5.90
CA MET A 1 13.43 10.42 -5.21
C MET A 1 12.25 9.79 -5.94
N PRO A 2 12.19 8.48 -6.00
CA PRO A 2 11.08 7.85 -6.69
C PRO A 2 9.75 8.08 -5.99
N GLU A 3 8.71 8.15 -6.77
CA GLU A 3 7.35 8.27 -6.26
C GLU A 3 6.71 6.90 -6.26
N TYR A 4 6.10 6.57 -5.14
CA TYR A 4 5.40 5.31 -5.00
C TYR A 4 3.91 5.58 -4.85
N ARG A 5 3.12 4.69 -5.42
CA ARG A 5 1.67 4.76 -5.30
C ARG A 5 1.20 3.68 -4.35
N ILE A 6 0.42 4.09 -3.36
CA ILE A 6 -0.09 3.17 -2.36
C ILE A 6 -1.59 3.09 -2.53
N TYR A 7 -2.06 1.91 -2.93
CA TYR A 7 -3.47 1.65 -3.14
C TYR A 7 -4.05 0.98 -1.90
N LEU A 8 -5.19 1.49 -1.45
CA LEU A 8 -5.92 0.88 -0.36
C LEU A 8 -7.03 0.04 -0.95
N ILE A 9 -7.04 -1.23 -0.58
CA ILE A 9 -7.96 -2.20 -1.17
C ILE A 9 -8.91 -2.66 -0.08
N ASP A 10 -10.21 -2.53 -0.34
CA ASP A 10 -11.21 -2.87 0.65
C ASP A 10 -11.48 -4.37 0.65
N ARG A 11 -12.44 -4.78 1.46
CA ARG A 11 -12.74 -6.19 1.65
C ARG A 11 -13.23 -6.87 0.39
N THR A 12 -13.78 -6.12 -0.53
CA THR A 12 -14.28 -6.68 -1.76
C THR A 12 -13.20 -6.83 -2.82
N GLY A 13 -11.96 -6.40 -2.51
CA GLY A 13 -10.87 -6.46 -3.45
C GLY A 13 -10.79 -5.28 -4.38
N ARG A 14 -11.51 -4.22 -4.07
CA ARG A 14 -11.52 -3.03 -4.91
C ARG A 14 -10.68 -1.93 -4.29
N VAL A 15 -10.11 -1.11 -5.16
CA VAL A 15 -9.42 0.09 -4.72
C VAL A 15 -10.48 1.06 -4.21
N SER A 16 -10.42 1.36 -2.92
CA SER A 16 -11.49 2.12 -2.27
C SER A 16 -11.38 3.62 -2.50
N ARG A 17 -10.22 4.10 -2.95
CA ARG A 17 -10.02 5.52 -3.21
C ARG A 17 -8.77 5.69 -4.06
N PRO A 18 -8.53 6.88 -4.61
CA PRO A 18 -7.31 7.10 -5.39
C PRO A 18 -6.06 6.81 -4.57
N PRO A 19 -5.00 6.36 -5.20
CA PRO A 19 -3.79 6.01 -4.48
C PRO A 19 -3.13 7.21 -3.84
N ASP A 20 -2.50 6.98 -2.70
CA ASP A 20 -1.64 7.98 -2.09
C ASP A 20 -0.29 7.95 -2.79
N ILE A 21 0.22 9.11 -3.12
CA ILE A 21 1.52 9.20 -3.76
C ILE A 21 2.52 9.69 -2.72
N VAL A 22 3.54 8.88 -2.48
CA VAL A 22 4.56 9.20 -1.49
C VAL A 22 5.92 9.13 -2.14
N GLU A 23 6.82 9.97 -1.68
CA GLU A 23 8.20 9.94 -2.13
C GLU A 23 9.03 9.19 -1.11
N CYS A 24 9.73 8.18 -1.58
CA CYS A 24 10.54 7.35 -0.70
C CYS A 24 11.89 7.11 -1.36
N ALA A 25 12.89 6.87 -0.55
CA ALA A 25 14.24 6.65 -1.05
C ALA A 25 14.36 5.30 -1.75
N ASP A 26 13.63 4.29 -1.26
CA ASP A 26 13.71 2.96 -1.81
C ASP A 26 12.45 2.19 -1.47
N ASP A 27 12.40 0.94 -1.96
CA ASP A 27 11.24 0.08 -1.75
C ASP A 27 10.98 -0.18 -0.28
N GLN A 28 12.04 -0.32 0.50
CA GLN A 28 11.90 -0.63 1.90
C GLN A 28 11.20 0.49 2.66
N GLU A 29 11.57 1.71 2.36
CA GLU A 29 10.92 2.85 2.99
C GLU A 29 9.46 2.94 2.58
N ALA A 30 9.18 2.68 1.30
CA ALA A 30 7.81 2.68 0.82
C ALA A 30 6.98 1.62 1.54
N ALA A 31 7.56 0.44 1.73
CA ALA A 31 6.87 -0.64 2.44
C ALA A 31 6.56 -0.26 3.88
N GLN A 32 7.49 0.42 4.53
CA GLN A 32 7.26 0.85 5.91
C GLN A 32 6.13 1.87 6.01
N LYS A 33 6.07 2.78 5.06
CA LYS A 33 4.98 3.74 5.05
C LYS A 33 3.65 3.06 4.78
N ALA A 34 3.63 2.12 3.85
CA ALA A 34 2.41 1.39 3.54
C ALA A 34 1.93 0.57 4.71
N LYS A 35 2.86 0.04 5.50
CA LYS A 35 2.52 -0.77 6.66
C LYS A 35 1.65 -0.01 7.65
N GLN A 36 1.86 1.28 7.76
CA GLN A 36 1.09 2.10 8.67
C GLN A 36 -0.34 2.32 8.18
N LEU A 37 -0.58 2.04 6.91
CA LEU A 37 -1.90 2.21 6.33
C LEU A 37 -2.70 0.92 6.31
N VAL A 38 -2.08 -0.19 6.69
CA VAL A 38 -2.75 -1.48 6.76
C VAL A 38 -3.55 -1.52 8.05
N ASP A 39 -4.79 -1.08 7.97
CA ASP A 39 -5.63 -0.99 9.14
C ASP A 39 -7.06 -1.27 8.68
N GLY A 40 -7.38 -2.54 8.63
CA GLY A 40 -8.70 -2.96 8.18
C GLY A 40 -8.82 -3.11 6.68
N HIS A 41 -7.73 -2.93 5.94
CA HIS A 41 -7.77 -3.13 4.49
C HIS A 41 -6.37 -3.51 3.99
N ASP A 42 -6.33 -4.13 2.82
CA ASP A 42 -5.08 -4.49 2.20
C ASP A 42 -4.47 -3.27 1.53
N VAL A 43 -3.18 -3.33 1.32
CA VAL A 43 -2.44 -2.23 0.71
C VAL A 43 -1.52 -2.78 -0.35
N GLU A 44 -1.44 -2.10 -1.50
CA GLU A 44 -0.47 -2.42 -2.54
C GLU A 44 0.39 -1.21 -2.83
N VAL A 45 1.68 -1.45 -2.98
CA VAL A 45 2.63 -0.40 -3.29
C VAL A 45 3.17 -0.63 -4.68
N TRP A 46 3.14 0.41 -5.50
CA TRP A 46 3.60 0.38 -6.88
C TRP A 46 4.58 1.51 -7.12
N ASP A 47 5.58 1.21 -7.95
CA ASP A 47 6.52 2.21 -8.45
C ASP A 47 6.26 2.35 -9.95
N GLY A 48 5.35 3.27 -10.31
CA GLY A 48 4.90 3.36 -11.68
C GLY A 48 4.25 2.06 -12.11
N PRO A 49 4.75 1.42 -13.17
CA PRO A 49 4.16 0.15 -13.63
C PRO A 49 4.69 -1.07 -12.87
N ARG A 50 5.63 -0.87 -11.95
CA ARG A 50 6.28 -1.97 -11.26
C ARG A 50 5.63 -2.21 -9.91
N PHE A 51 5.15 -3.43 -9.72
CA PHE A 51 4.60 -3.83 -8.42
C PHE A 51 5.75 -4.01 -7.42
N VAL A 52 5.62 -3.39 -6.25
CA VAL A 52 6.67 -3.45 -5.24
C VAL A 52 6.33 -4.47 -4.17
N ILE A 53 5.20 -4.30 -3.51
CA ILE A 53 4.84 -5.20 -2.41
C ILE A 53 3.34 -5.10 -2.16
N GLY A 54 2.77 -6.20 -1.73
CA GLY A 54 1.38 -6.24 -1.28
C GLY A 54 1.35 -6.59 0.19
N LEU A 55 0.59 -5.83 0.96
CA LEU A 55 0.44 -6.03 2.39
C LEU A 55 -0.99 -6.38 2.69
N LYS A 56 -1.18 -7.45 3.43
CA LYS A 56 -2.52 -7.90 3.81
C LYS A 56 -2.87 -7.33 5.16
N SER A 57 -4.16 -7.05 5.34
CA SER A 57 -4.64 -6.62 6.63
C SER A 57 -4.37 -7.73 7.65
N THR A 58 -3.79 -7.32 8.78
CA THR A 58 -3.52 -8.26 9.86
C THR A 58 -4.53 -8.12 10.98
N GLU A 59 -5.65 -7.55 10.66
CA GLU A 59 -6.71 -7.35 11.63
C GLU A 59 -7.13 -8.68 12.22
N PRO A 60 -7.15 -8.82 13.53
CA PRO A 60 -7.62 -10.07 14.12
C PRO A 60 -9.11 -10.20 13.87
N SER A 61 -9.52 -11.29 13.36
CA SER A 61 -10.92 -11.52 13.16
C SER A 61 -11.53 -11.97 14.45
N LYS A 62 -12.02 -11.77 14.82
CA LYS A 62 -12.36 -12.40 15.89
C LYS A 62 -13.15 -12.81 15.97
#